data_87c9e20c8017eb14217f99b7c4d8c3a8
#
_entry.id   87c9e20c8017eb14217f99b7c4d8c3a8
#
_cell.length_a   1.000
_cell.length_b   1.000
_cell.length_c   1.000
_cell.angle_alpha   90.00
_cell.angle_beta   90.00
_cell.angle_gamma   90.00
#
_symmetry.space_group_name_H-M   'P 1'
#
loop_
_entity.id
_entity.type
_entity.pdbx_description
1 polymer ?
#
loop_
_entity_poly.entity_id
_entity_poly.type
_entity_poly.pdbx_seq_one_letter_code
_entity_poly.pdbx_strand_id
1 'polypeptide(L)'
;MSVTFAGGAFRGATETPSIEGNTIPDTPDLARMRHERGARLRDAMSTQGVDALLVLGTSGVHYATGAAMPSVDSAKATLQRPVALVTVDDPEPHLFTPYPDGAEGRIADDHIHPPLHIDLDECAGDVVAQLTDLVGTDTNLAVDELTHPLRRALGDRKLGNGTTVLGAARMAKTVDELACMRRAQRINEAAMADVQPLVRPGIRQTDLTGALLRSVFERGGSAVGIDAIWQVMPDSIESGPWTAHGDVAYPTPTTDRILRDGDVLWVDSGVLYEGYPSDFGRTWIVGRGPDDRQQRQFERWFAVMQATLDAVHPGATGGDLCRAAIAADPESKSAGRNPWLPHFYLVHGLGVDSAEMPLLGTDLGSEFDDSVVLTPGTVLVLEPVIWDDGHGGYRSEDVFVVTDDGWTALSDHAYTPFEIPGGAS
;
A
#
# COMPACT_ATOMS: atom_id res chain seq x y z
N MET A 1 11.01 -1.32 28.29
CA MET A 1 10.92 0.06 27.81
C MET A 1 9.59 0.18 27.11
N SER A 2 8.67 0.96 27.64
CA SER A 2 7.37 1.25 27.02
C SER A 2 7.65 1.94 25.70
N VAL A 3 7.38 1.29 24.57
CA VAL A 3 7.47 1.90 23.25
C VAL A 3 6.22 2.75 23.12
N THR A 4 6.35 4.02 23.39
CA THR A 4 5.32 5.01 23.08
C THR A 4 5.22 5.05 21.56
N PHE A 5 4.11 4.61 21.01
CA PHE A 5 3.82 4.80 19.58
C PHE A 5 3.61 6.28 19.36
N ALA A 6 4.58 6.93 18.76
CA ALA A 6 4.54 8.35 18.52
C ALA A 6 3.77 8.65 17.23
N GLY A 7 2.45 8.62 17.29
CA GLY A 7 1.64 9.59 16.58
C GLY A 7 1.78 10.95 17.24
N GLY A 8 2.96 11.23 17.84
CA GLY A 8 3.19 12.43 18.69
C GLY A 8 3.12 13.76 17.97
N ALA A 9 3.06 13.75 16.63
CA ALA A 9 2.83 14.94 15.83
C ALA A 9 1.32 15.32 15.82
N PHE A 10 0.42 14.33 15.73
CA PHE A 10 -1.02 14.54 15.62
C PHE A 10 -1.76 14.22 16.93
N ARG A 11 -2.81 14.99 17.23
CA ARG A 11 -3.63 14.81 18.42
C ARG A 11 -4.74 13.80 18.15
N GLY A 12 -5.17 13.09 19.19
CA GLY A 12 -6.34 12.20 19.13
C GLY A 12 -6.02 10.73 18.82
N ALA A 13 -4.74 10.35 18.77
CA ALA A 13 -4.37 8.94 18.64
C ALA A 13 -4.87 8.12 19.85
N THR A 14 -5.31 6.89 19.59
CA THR A 14 -5.71 5.94 20.64
C THR A 14 -4.50 5.58 21.51
N GLU A 15 -4.61 5.76 22.84
CA GLU A 15 -3.51 5.49 23.78
C GLU A 15 -3.17 4.01 23.89
N THR A 16 -4.20 3.15 23.84
CA THR A 16 -4.04 1.69 23.91
C THR A 16 -4.77 1.07 22.72
N PRO A 17 -4.15 1.10 21.52
CA PRO A 17 -4.83 0.67 20.30
C PRO A 17 -5.15 -0.82 20.32
N SER A 18 -6.40 -1.15 20.01
CA SER A 18 -6.87 -2.50 19.77
C SER A 18 -7.62 -2.60 18.45
N ILE A 19 -7.58 -3.79 17.86
CA ILE A 19 -8.27 -4.15 16.63
C ILE A 19 -9.12 -5.38 16.93
N GLU A 20 -10.43 -5.24 16.87
CA GLU A 20 -11.35 -6.32 17.23
C GLU A 20 -11.04 -6.90 18.64
N GLY A 21 -10.69 -6.04 19.60
CA GLY A 21 -10.31 -6.38 20.97
C GLY A 21 -8.89 -6.96 21.13
N ASN A 22 -8.10 -7.07 20.07
CA ASN A 22 -6.75 -7.63 20.09
C ASN A 22 -5.70 -6.53 19.99
N THR A 23 -4.61 -6.63 20.77
CA THR A 23 -3.46 -5.73 20.65
C THR A 23 -2.55 -6.15 19.52
N ILE A 24 -2.00 -5.18 18.76
CA ILE A 24 -1.00 -5.43 17.72
C ILE A 24 0.29 -5.95 18.38
N PRO A 25 0.76 -7.18 18.11
CA PRO A 25 1.92 -7.76 18.76
C PRO A 25 3.23 -7.13 18.24
N ASP A 26 4.30 -7.18 19.05
CA ASP A 26 5.62 -6.70 18.59
C ASP A 26 6.27 -7.63 17.57
N THR A 27 5.97 -8.93 17.64
CA THR A 27 6.43 -9.95 16.70
C THR A 27 5.21 -10.64 16.10
N PRO A 28 5.07 -10.68 14.76
CA PRO A 28 3.93 -11.35 14.13
C PRO A 28 3.97 -12.86 14.32
N ASP A 29 2.81 -13.45 14.53
CA ASP A 29 2.60 -14.89 14.42
C ASP A 29 2.12 -15.21 12.99
N LEU A 30 3.05 -15.65 12.16
CA LEU A 30 2.77 -15.91 10.74
C LEU A 30 1.81 -17.08 10.50
N ALA A 31 1.74 -18.05 11.43
CA ALA A 31 0.81 -19.15 11.32
C ALA A 31 -0.62 -18.70 11.62
N ARG A 32 -0.81 -17.95 12.71
CA ARG A 32 -2.11 -17.33 13.05
C ARG A 32 -2.55 -16.39 11.93
N MET A 33 -1.66 -15.53 11.43
CA MET A 33 -1.93 -14.61 10.32
C MET A 33 -2.51 -15.33 9.10
N ARG A 34 -1.86 -16.43 8.67
CA ARG A 34 -2.35 -17.21 7.52
C ARG A 34 -3.74 -17.80 7.78
N HIS A 35 -3.95 -18.35 8.96
CA HIS A 35 -5.25 -18.91 9.36
C HIS A 35 -6.36 -17.85 9.32
N GLU A 36 -6.12 -16.68 9.92
CA GLU A 36 -7.09 -15.58 9.98
C GLU A 36 -7.38 -15.00 8.59
N ARG A 37 -6.35 -14.78 7.74
CA ARG A 37 -6.54 -14.35 6.36
C ARG A 37 -7.35 -15.34 5.54
N GLY A 38 -7.05 -16.65 5.68
CA GLY A 38 -7.80 -17.73 5.03
C GLY A 38 -9.26 -17.74 5.47
N ALA A 39 -9.55 -17.53 6.75
CA ALA A 39 -10.92 -17.41 7.26
C ALA A 39 -11.65 -16.21 6.67
N ARG A 40 -11.03 -15.01 6.67
CA ARG A 40 -11.60 -13.79 6.06
C ARG A 40 -11.85 -13.95 4.57
N LEU A 41 -10.96 -14.64 3.85
CA LEU A 41 -11.12 -14.88 2.42
C LEU A 41 -12.31 -15.79 2.13
N ARG A 42 -12.47 -16.88 2.87
CA ARG A 42 -13.63 -17.79 2.73
C ARG A 42 -14.94 -17.11 3.15
N ASP A 43 -14.93 -16.26 4.15
CA ASP A 43 -16.09 -15.46 4.54
C ASP A 43 -16.51 -14.49 3.42
N ALA A 44 -15.55 -13.80 2.82
CA ALA A 44 -15.78 -12.93 1.66
C ALA A 44 -16.32 -13.70 0.44
N MET A 45 -15.77 -14.91 0.17
CA MET A 45 -16.28 -15.82 -0.86
C MET A 45 -17.72 -16.21 -0.59
N SER A 46 -18.02 -16.68 0.63
CA SER A 46 -19.37 -17.10 1.04
C SER A 46 -20.38 -15.97 0.90
N THR A 47 -20.02 -14.76 1.35
CA THR A 47 -20.86 -13.55 1.27
C THR A 47 -21.20 -13.19 -0.19
N GLN A 48 -20.30 -13.45 -1.13
CA GLN A 48 -20.47 -13.13 -2.55
C GLN A 48 -20.94 -14.34 -3.39
N GLY A 49 -21.25 -15.48 -2.75
CA GLY A 49 -21.73 -16.68 -3.43
C GLY A 49 -20.68 -17.32 -4.34
N VAL A 50 -19.40 -17.25 -3.94
CA VAL A 50 -18.25 -17.82 -4.67
C VAL A 50 -17.84 -19.11 -3.97
N ASP A 51 -17.86 -20.24 -4.71
CA ASP A 51 -17.48 -21.55 -4.16
C ASP A 51 -15.97 -21.79 -4.29
N ALA A 52 -15.35 -21.28 -5.36
CA ALA A 52 -13.92 -21.37 -5.64
C ALA A 52 -13.37 -20.05 -6.18
N LEU A 53 -12.17 -19.70 -5.73
CA LEU A 53 -11.43 -18.50 -6.15
C LEU A 53 -10.07 -18.91 -6.72
N LEU A 54 -9.88 -18.65 -8.01
CA LEU A 54 -8.59 -18.79 -8.69
C LEU A 54 -7.86 -17.46 -8.64
N VAL A 55 -6.70 -17.44 -8.01
CA VAL A 55 -5.89 -16.23 -7.79
C VAL A 55 -4.61 -16.31 -8.62
N LEU A 56 -4.44 -15.35 -9.52
CA LEU A 56 -3.31 -15.25 -10.44
C LEU A 56 -2.39 -14.07 -10.08
N GLY A 57 -2.90 -13.04 -9.44
CA GLY A 57 -2.12 -11.87 -9.00
C GLY A 57 -1.16 -12.25 -7.86
N THR A 58 0.11 -11.88 -7.98
CA THR A 58 1.20 -12.30 -7.06
C THR A 58 0.89 -11.96 -5.60
N SER A 59 0.41 -10.75 -5.33
CA SER A 59 0.02 -10.32 -3.98
C SER A 59 -1.17 -11.08 -3.43
N GLY A 60 -2.16 -11.36 -4.29
CA GLY A 60 -3.30 -12.20 -3.95
C GLY A 60 -2.90 -13.63 -3.61
N VAL A 61 -1.98 -14.22 -4.39
CA VAL A 61 -1.43 -15.56 -4.10
C VAL A 61 -0.68 -15.55 -2.76
N HIS A 62 0.16 -14.55 -2.50
CA HIS A 62 0.81 -14.41 -1.19
C HIS A 62 -0.21 -14.26 -0.05
N TYR A 63 -1.26 -13.44 -0.25
CA TYR A 63 -2.32 -13.26 0.75
C TYR A 63 -3.01 -14.58 1.07
N ALA A 64 -3.40 -15.34 0.04
CA ALA A 64 -4.14 -16.60 0.20
C ALA A 64 -3.29 -17.72 0.81
N THR A 65 -1.98 -17.78 0.50
CA THR A 65 -1.13 -18.94 0.81
C THR A 65 -0.05 -18.66 1.84
N GLY A 66 0.40 -17.42 1.97
CA GLY A 66 1.59 -17.05 2.74
C GLY A 66 2.90 -17.55 2.14
N ALA A 67 2.88 -18.14 0.95
CA ALA A 67 4.08 -18.61 0.28
C ALA A 67 5.02 -17.46 -0.09
N ALA A 68 6.31 -17.66 0.15
CA ALA A 68 7.34 -16.75 -0.30
C ALA A 68 7.61 -16.98 -1.79
N MET A 69 7.66 -15.89 -2.56
CA MET A 69 7.86 -15.95 -4.00
C MET A 69 9.00 -15.03 -4.40
N PRO A 70 9.90 -15.49 -5.29
CA PRO A 70 10.93 -14.62 -5.82
C PRO A 70 10.31 -13.55 -6.72
N SER A 71 10.71 -12.30 -6.51
CA SER A 71 10.25 -11.16 -7.30
C SER A 71 10.99 -10.99 -8.65
N VAL A 72 11.99 -11.82 -8.95
CA VAL A 72 13.08 -11.42 -9.88
C VAL A 72 13.21 -12.24 -11.16
N ASP A 73 12.48 -13.32 -11.33
CA ASP A 73 12.53 -14.07 -12.61
C ASP A 73 11.32 -13.72 -13.47
N SER A 74 11.39 -12.58 -14.17
CA SER A 74 10.27 -12.10 -14.98
C SER A 74 9.87 -13.08 -16.10
N ALA A 75 10.79 -13.88 -16.62
CA ALA A 75 10.49 -14.87 -17.65
C ALA A 75 9.68 -16.04 -17.07
N LYS A 76 10.09 -16.57 -15.92
CA LYS A 76 9.34 -17.60 -15.20
C LYS A 76 8.06 -17.05 -14.59
N ALA A 77 8.09 -15.84 -14.06
CA ALA A 77 6.89 -15.18 -13.52
C ALA A 77 5.81 -15.01 -14.60
N THR A 78 6.17 -14.89 -15.86
CA THR A 78 5.21 -14.82 -16.96
C THR A 78 4.67 -16.20 -17.36
N LEU A 79 5.56 -17.19 -17.51
CA LEU A 79 5.19 -18.52 -18.06
C LEU A 79 4.78 -19.53 -16.98
N GLN A 80 5.32 -19.39 -15.77
CA GLN A 80 5.15 -20.33 -14.65
C GLN A 80 4.91 -19.61 -13.34
N ARG A 81 4.17 -18.50 -13.39
CA ARG A 81 3.86 -17.76 -12.18
C ARG A 81 3.07 -18.61 -11.18
N PRO A 82 3.29 -18.43 -9.88
CA PRO A 82 2.48 -19.08 -8.87
C PRO A 82 1.01 -18.71 -9.02
N VAL A 83 0.14 -19.70 -8.82
CA VAL A 83 -1.32 -19.57 -8.87
C VAL A 83 -1.89 -20.24 -7.63
N ALA A 84 -2.86 -19.62 -6.98
CA ALA A 84 -3.58 -20.23 -5.86
C ALA A 84 -5.03 -20.56 -6.26
N LEU A 85 -5.54 -21.67 -5.73
CA LEU A 85 -6.96 -22.01 -5.79
C LEU A 85 -7.45 -22.15 -4.36
N VAL A 86 -8.42 -21.35 -3.98
CA VAL A 86 -9.07 -21.37 -2.66
C VAL A 86 -10.50 -21.86 -2.84
N THR A 87 -10.96 -22.77 -1.99
CA THR A 87 -12.34 -23.20 -1.96
C THR A 87 -12.98 -22.84 -0.61
N VAL A 88 -14.29 -22.66 -0.63
CA VAL A 88 -15.04 -22.31 0.59
C VAL A 88 -14.97 -23.43 1.63
N ASP A 89 -15.01 -24.69 1.18
CA ASP A 89 -15.12 -25.86 2.06
C ASP A 89 -13.77 -26.38 2.58
N ASP A 90 -12.64 -26.00 1.93
CA ASP A 90 -11.31 -26.43 2.34
C ASP A 90 -10.58 -25.29 3.07
N PRO A 91 -10.10 -25.48 4.32
CA PRO A 91 -9.31 -24.50 5.01
C PRO A 91 -7.93 -24.25 4.40
N GLU A 92 -7.39 -25.21 3.64
CA GLU A 92 -6.08 -25.14 3.02
C GLU A 92 -6.20 -24.73 1.55
N PRO A 93 -5.46 -23.71 1.08
CA PRO A 93 -5.42 -23.36 -0.33
C PRO A 93 -4.54 -24.33 -1.13
N HIS A 94 -4.89 -24.59 -2.38
CA HIS A 94 -3.98 -25.22 -3.33
C HIS A 94 -3.04 -24.18 -3.92
N LEU A 95 -1.74 -24.50 -3.99
CA LEU A 95 -0.72 -23.65 -4.58
C LEU A 95 -0.05 -24.38 -5.75
N PHE A 96 -0.12 -23.80 -6.94
CA PHE A 96 0.57 -24.24 -8.13
C PHE A 96 1.81 -23.36 -8.31
N THR A 97 3.01 -23.92 -8.16
CA THR A 97 4.23 -23.11 -8.10
C THR A 97 5.46 -23.83 -8.66
N PRO A 98 6.39 -23.10 -9.34
CA PRO A 98 7.72 -23.60 -9.61
C PRO A 98 8.68 -23.49 -8.40
N TYR A 99 8.20 -22.95 -7.26
CA TYR A 99 8.99 -22.66 -6.06
C TYR A 99 8.41 -23.34 -4.81
N PRO A 100 8.40 -24.69 -4.76
CA PRO A 100 7.78 -25.42 -3.64
C PRO A 100 8.42 -25.08 -2.28
N ASP A 101 9.73 -24.82 -2.26
CA ASP A 101 10.47 -24.46 -1.04
C ASP A 101 9.91 -23.18 -0.37
N GLY A 102 9.33 -22.26 -1.15
CA GLY A 102 8.67 -21.07 -0.64
C GLY A 102 7.38 -21.33 0.15
N ALA A 103 6.82 -22.53 0.02
CA ALA A 103 5.58 -22.96 0.68
C ALA A 103 5.82 -23.97 1.81
N GLU A 104 7.05 -24.48 1.97
CA GLU A 104 7.39 -25.50 2.97
C GLU A 104 6.97 -25.07 4.39
N GLY A 105 6.24 -25.97 5.07
CA GLY A 105 5.69 -25.73 6.42
C GLY A 105 4.61 -24.65 6.50
N ARG A 106 4.14 -24.13 5.35
CA ARG A 106 3.08 -23.09 5.26
C ARG A 106 1.78 -23.63 4.67
N ILE A 107 1.86 -24.62 3.80
CA ILE A 107 0.77 -25.32 3.13
C ILE A 107 1.04 -26.82 3.24
N ALA A 108 -0.02 -27.63 3.32
CA ALA A 108 0.11 -29.08 3.31
C ALA A 108 0.74 -29.58 2.00
N ASP A 109 1.61 -30.59 2.08
CA ASP A 109 2.40 -31.05 0.94
C ASP A 109 1.54 -31.53 -0.24
N ASP A 110 0.37 -32.12 0.03
CA ASP A 110 -0.60 -32.58 -0.98
C ASP A 110 -1.39 -31.45 -1.64
N HIS A 111 -1.27 -30.22 -1.13
CA HIS A 111 -1.83 -28.99 -1.71
C HIS A 111 -0.80 -28.18 -2.51
N ILE A 112 0.45 -28.65 -2.60
CA ILE A 112 1.49 -28.03 -3.43
C ILE A 112 1.59 -28.79 -4.75
N HIS A 113 1.34 -28.10 -5.84
CA HIS A 113 1.26 -28.69 -7.18
C HIS A 113 2.32 -28.11 -8.12
N PRO A 114 2.66 -28.86 -9.19
CA PRO A 114 3.46 -28.30 -10.29
C PRO A 114 2.83 -27.03 -10.87
N PRO A 115 3.63 -26.12 -11.44
CA PRO A 115 3.12 -24.85 -11.97
C PRO A 115 2.13 -25.05 -13.12
N LEU A 116 1.11 -24.20 -13.19
CA LEU A 116 0.17 -24.15 -14.32
C LEU A 116 0.72 -23.25 -15.42
N HIS A 117 0.62 -23.70 -16.67
CA HIS A 117 1.02 -22.91 -17.83
C HIS A 117 -0.18 -22.12 -18.41
N ILE A 118 -0.67 -21.17 -17.64
CA ILE A 118 -1.90 -20.39 -17.95
C ILE A 118 -1.76 -19.43 -19.13
N ASP A 119 -0.54 -19.13 -19.54
CA ASP A 119 -0.23 -18.19 -20.63
C ASP A 119 0.01 -18.87 -21.98
N LEU A 120 -0.04 -20.22 -22.02
CA LEU A 120 0.19 -21.00 -23.24
C LEU A 120 -1.12 -21.58 -23.77
N ASP A 121 -1.43 -21.32 -25.03
CA ASP A 121 -2.63 -21.83 -25.72
C ASP A 121 -2.69 -23.38 -25.70
N GLU A 122 -1.56 -24.03 -25.87
CA GLU A 122 -1.43 -25.49 -25.90
C GLU A 122 -1.75 -26.14 -24.55
N CYS A 123 -1.52 -25.40 -23.45
CA CYS A 123 -1.67 -25.92 -22.08
C CYS A 123 -2.99 -25.51 -21.43
N ALA A 124 -3.66 -24.48 -21.92
CA ALA A 124 -4.82 -23.89 -21.25
C ALA A 124 -5.98 -24.88 -21.06
N GLY A 125 -6.15 -25.82 -21.98
CA GLY A 125 -7.16 -26.89 -21.86
C GLY A 125 -6.85 -27.84 -20.68
N ASP A 126 -5.60 -28.24 -20.51
CA ASP A 126 -5.17 -29.08 -19.41
C ASP A 126 -5.28 -28.36 -18.06
N VAL A 127 -5.00 -27.05 -18.03
CA VAL A 127 -5.19 -26.21 -16.84
C VAL A 127 -6.66 -26.22 -16.40
N VAL A 128 -7.59 -26.01 -17.36
CA VAL A 128 -9.03 -26.04 -17.05
C VAL A 128 -9.47 -27.42 -16.57
N ALA A 129 -8.94 -28.51 -17.16
CA ALA A 129 -9.22 -29.87 -16.71
C ALA A 129 -8.75 -30.10 -15.27
N GLN A 130 -7.50 -29.74 -14.93
CA GLN A 130 -6.98 -29.84 -13.56
C GLN A 130 -7.79 -29.05 -12.55
N LEU A 131 -8.18 -27.80 -12.86
CA LEU A 131 -9.05 -27.01 -12.01
C LEU A 131 -10.42 -27.67 -11.84
N THR A 132 -10.99 -28.22 -12.90
CA THR A 132 -12.29 -28.88 -12.87
C THR A 132 -12.25 -30.18 -12.02
N ASP A 133 -11.15 -30.93 -12.06
CA ASP A 133 -10.96 -32.12 -11.24
C ASP A 133 -10.93 -31.78 -9.73
N LEU A 134 -10.42 -30.60 -9.38
CA LEU A 134 -10.35 -30.13 -7.98
C LEU A 134 -11.67 -29.57 -7.47
N VAL A 135 -12.38 -28.80 -8.30
CA VAL A 135 -13.56 -28.05 -7.82
C VAL A 135 -14.89 -28.44 -8.48
N GLY A 136 -14.87 -29.28 -9.50
CA GLY A 136 -16.09 -29.67 -10.24
C GLY A 136 -16.49 -28.66 -11.33
N THR A 137 -17.44 -29.08 -12.18
CA THR A 137 -17.94 -28.27 -13.33
C THR A 137 -18.94 -27.20 -12.93
N ASP A 138 -19.73 -27.45 -11.89
CA ASP A 138 -20.89 -26.62 -11.51
C ASP A 138 -20.54 -25.57 -10.44
N THR A 139 -19.27 -25.44 -10.12
CA THR A 139 -18.75 -24.52 -9.11
C THR A 139 -18.84 -23.05 -9.58
N ASN A 140 -19.30 -22.16 -8.71
CA ASN A 140 -19.24 -20.72 -8.92
C ASN A 140 -17.79 -20.26 -8.76
N LEU A 141 -17.05 -20.24 -9.86
CA LEU A 141 -15.66 -19.86 -9.91
C LEU A 141 -15.51 -18.35 -10.08
N ALA A 142 -14.75 -17.71 -9.19
CA ALA A 142 -14.27 -16.34 -9.36
C ALA A 142 -12.78 -16.32 -9.72
N VAL A 143 -12.35 -15.27 -10.41
CA VAL A 143 -10.94 -15.04 -10.78
C VAL A 143 -10.59 -13.57 -10.58
N ASP A 144 -9.36 -13.29 -10.17
CA ASP A 144 -8.86 -11.92 -10.02
C ASP A 144 -8.28 -11.37 -11.33
N GLU A 145 -7.62 -12.22 -12.09
CA GLU A 145 -7.03 -11.92 -13.40
C GLU A 145 -7.35 -13.02 -14.40
N LEU A 146 -7.24 -12.72 -15.69
CA LEU A 146 -7.37 -13.72 -16.75
C LEU A 146 -6.32 -13.51 -17.82
N THR A 147 -5.59 -14.59 -18.14
CA THR A 147 -4.80 -14.63 -19.36
C THR A 147 -5.70 -14.92 -20.57
N HIS A 148 -5.28 -14.48 -21.76
CA HIS A 148 -6.05 -14.71 -22.95
C HIS A 148 -6.27 -16.21 -23.29
N PRO A 149 -5.22 -17.08 -23.16
CA PRO A 149 -5.39 -18.53 -23.35
C PRO A 149 -6.38 -19.15 -22.36
N LEU A 150 -6.25 -18.81 -21.08
CA LEU A 150 -7.13 -19.32 -20.03
C LEU A 150 -8.58 -18.90 -20.25
N ARG A 151 -8.82 -17.65 -20.63
CA ARG A 151 -10.18 -17.16 -20.95
C ARG A 151 -10.80 -17.93 -22.12
N ARG A 152 -10.00 -18.23 -23.16
CA ARG A 152 -10.47 -19.03 -24.30
C ARG A 152 -10.81 -20.46 -23.89
N ALA A 153 -9.97 -21.08 -23.08
CA ALA A 153 -10.19 -22.47 -22.62
C ALA A 153 -11.41 -22.60 -21.70
N LEU A 154 -11.68 -21.59 -20.87
CA LEU A 154 -12.89 -21.52 -20.02
C LEU A 154 -14.19 -21.31 -20.83
N GLY A 155 -14.09 -20.89 -22.09
CA GLY A 155 -15.25 -20.73 -23.00
C GLY A 155 -16.30 -19.78 -22.44
N ASP A 156 -17.58 -20.20 -22.47
CA ASP A 156 -18.73 -19.41 -22.00
C ASP A 156 -18.99 -19.54 -20.49
N ARG A 157 -18.10 -20.16 -19.73
CA ARG A 157 -18.23 -20.26 -18.25
C ARG A 157 -18.37 -18.86 -17.66
N LYS A 158 -19.43 -18.68 -16.88
CA LYS A 158 -19.61 -17.45 -16.08
C LYS A 158 -18.58 -17.44 -14.95
N LEU A 159 -17.92 -16.32 -14.79
CA LEU A 159 -16.90 -16.11 -13.76
C LEU A 159 -17.34 -14.99 -12.82
N GLY A 160 -17.12 -15.20 -11.52
CA GLY A 160 -17.24 -14.18 -10.51
C GLY A 160 -16.02 -13.23 -10.54
N ASN A 161 -16.16 -12.07 -9.90
CA ASN A 161 -15.07 -11.08 -9.76
C ASN A 161 -14.23 -11.39 -8.53
N GLY A 162 -13.09 -12.05 -8.72
CA GLY A 162 -12.14 -12.39 -7.65
C GLY A 162 -11.48 -11.18 -7.02
N THR A 163 -11.28 -10.08 -7.79
CA THR A 163 -10.73 -8.84 -7.25
C THR A 163 -11.62 -8.24 -6.16
N THR A 164 -12.96 -8.30 -6.34
CA THR A 164 -13.91 -7.83 -5.32
C THR A 164 -13.86 -8.71 -4.07
N VAL A 165 -13.72 -10.03 -4.23
CA VAL A 165 -13.59 -10.98 -3.11
C VAL A 165 -12.31 -10.70 -2.32
N LEU A 166 -11.18 -10.61 -3.00
CA LEU A 166 -9.88 -10.29 -2.38
C LEU A 166 -9.90 -8.92 -1.71
N GLY A 167 -10.47 -7.91 -2.36
CA GLY A 167 -10.60 -6.55 -1.81
C GLY A 167 -11.39 -6.53 -0.50
N ALA A 168 -12.50 -7.26 -0.43
CA ALA A 168 -13.31 -7.37 0.79
C ALA A 168 -12.54 -8.08 1.91
N ALA A 169 -11.84 -9.17 1.62
CA ALA A 169 -11.05 -9.91 2.60
C ALA A 169 -9.86 -9.10 3.15
N ARG A 170 -9.26 -8.24 2.32
CA ARG A 170 -8.03 -7.47 2.60
C ARG A 170 -8.31 -6.09 3.23
N MET A 171 -9.56 -5.60 3.21
CA MET A 171 -9.93 -4.25 3.69
C MET A 171 -9.47 -4.04 5.14
N ALA A 172 -9.82 -4.94 6.04
CA ALA A 172 -9.39 -4.90 7.44
C ALA A 172 -8.24 -5.89 7.67
N LYS A 173 -7.12 -5.41 8.18
CA LYS A 173 -5.93 -6.21 8.46
C LYS A 173 -6.06 -6.93 9.80
N THR A 174 -5.51 -8.13 9.87
CA THR A 174 -5.31 -8.84 11.15
C THR A 174 -4.22 -8.15 11.98
N VAL A 175 -4.17 -8.41 13.27
CA VAL A 175 -3.13 -7.79 14.13
C VAL A 175 -1.71 -8.22 13.75
N ASP A 176 -1.54 -9.41 13.16
CA ASP A 176 -0.24 -9.89 12.71
C ASP A 176 0.19 -9.26 11.37
N GLU A 177 -0.76 -9.00 10.46
CA GLU A 177 -0.49 -8.20 9.26
C GLU A 177 -0.02 -6.80 9.65
N LEU A 178 -0.72 -6.16 10.60
CA LEU A 178 -0.32 -4.84 11.13
C LEU A 178 1.05 -4.87 11.82
N ALA A 179 1.41 -5.98 12.48
CA ALA A 179 2.75 -6.14 13.05
C ALA A 179 3.83 -6.25 11.97
N CYS A 180 3.56 -6.95 10.85
CA CYS A 180 4.46 -6.99 9.69
C CYS A 180 4.63 -5.60 9.08
N MET A 181 3.53 -4.88 8.83
CA MET A 181 3.54 -3.52 8.26
C MET A 181 4.29 -2.54 9.16
N ARG A 182 4.04 -2.60 10.47
CA ARG A 182 4.77 -1.79 11.46
C ARG A 182 6.28 -2.08 11.45
N ARG A 183 6.67 -3.34 11.26
CA ARG A 183 8.08 -3.71 11.15
C ARG A 183 8.69 -3.18 9.85
N ALA A 184 8.00 -3.29 8.73
CA ALA A 184 8.41 -2.72 7.44
C ALA A 184 8.59 -1.19 7.56
N GLN A 185 7.61 -0.50 8.17
CA GLN A 185 7.66 0.95 8.39
C GLN A 185 8.89 1.37 9.20
N ARG A 186 9.16 0.72 10.32
CA ARG A 186 10.34 0.99 11.14
C ARG A 186 11.66 0.78 10.40
N ILE A 187 11.75 -0.25 9.54
CA ILE A 187 12.94 -0.49 8.71
C ILE A 187 13.13 0.66 7.73
N ASN A 188 12.06 1.07 7.05
CA ASN A 188 12.10 2.15 6.06
C ASN A 188 12.49 3.48 6.70
N GLU A 189 11.83 3.89 7.78
CA GLU A 189 12.11 5.12 8.51
C GLU A 189 13.55 5.18 9.03
N ALA A 190 14.05 4.08 9.58
CA ALA A 190 15.43 4.01 10.03
C ALA A 190 16.42 4.10 8.87
N ALA A 191 16.10 3.48 7.72
CA ALA A 191 16.93 3.59 6.52
C ALA A 191 16.89 5.01 5.93
N MET A 192 15.75 5.67 5.93
CA MET A 192 15.61 7.07 5.51
C MET A 192 16.33 8.03 6.45
N ALA A 193 16.34 7.77 7.75
CA ALA A 193 17.13 8.55 8.72
C ALA A 193 18.65 8.45 8.45
N ASP A 194 19.14 7.32 7.94
CA ASP A 194 20.54 7.18 7.50
C ASP A 194 20.82 7.93 6.19
N VAL A 195 19.84 8.05 5.31
CA VAL A 195 19.99 8.70 3.99
C VAL A 195 19.84 10.21 4.07
N GLN A 196 18.95 10.72 4.91
CA GLN A 196 18.66 12.15 5.00
C GLN A 196 19.90 13.03 5.15
N PRO A 197 20.92 12.71 5.98
CA PRO A 197 22.16 13.51 6.10
C PRO A 197 23.03 13.51 4.84
N LEU A 198 22.78 12.60 3.89
CA LEU A 198 23.50 12.52 2.62
C LEU A 198 22.93 13.49 1.58
N VAL A 199 21.71 14.00 1.80
CA VAL A 199 21.05 14.94 0.89
C VAL A 199 21.77 16.29 0.93
N ARG A 200 22.53 16.58 -0.14
CA ARG A 200 23.35 17.78 -0.26
C ARG A 200 23.56 18.14 -1.72
N PRO A 201 23.90 19.38 -2.03
CA PRO A 201 24.28 19.76 -3.39
C PRO A 201 25.43 18.90 -3.91
N GLY A 202 25.31 18.46 -5.17
CA GLY A 202 26.33 17.64 -5.85
C GLY A 202 26.17 16.13 -5.69
N ILE A 203 25.24 15.62 -4.86
CA ILE A 203 24.92 14.18 -4.80
C ILE A 203 24.00 13.79 -5.96
N ARG A 204 24.10 12.55 -6.42
CA ARG A 204 23.19 11.98 -7.43
C ARG A 204 22.03 11.26 -6.74
N GLN A 205 20.86 11.24 -7.39
CA GLN A 205 19.71 10.47 -6.91
C GLN A 205 20.05 8.99 -6.74
N THR A 206 20.79 8.40 -7.70
CA THR A 206 21.22 6.99 -7.64
C THR A 206 22.17 6.69 -6.46
N ASP A 207 22.95 7.66 -6.01
CA ASP A 207 23.80 7.48 -4.81
C ASP A 207 22.94 7.38 -3.54
N LEU A 208 21.85 8.15 -3.46
CA LEU A 208 20.88 8.07 -2.35
C LEU A 208 20.16 6.70 -2.35
N THR A 209 19.72 6.23 -3.54
CA THR A 209 19.10 4.88 -3.67
C THR A 209 20.08 3.79 -3.22
N GLY A 210 21.35 3.88 -3.61
CA GLY A 210 22.37 2.90 -3.18
C GLY A 210 22.56 2.88 -1.65
N ALA A 211 22.53 4.05 -1.01
CA ALA A 211 22.61 4.15 0.45
C ALA A 211 21.35 3.59 1.13
N LEU A 212 20.16 3.90 0.62
CA LEU A 212 18.89 3.40 1.11
C LEU A 212 18.85 1.87 1.07
N LEU A 213 19.09 1.27 -0.09
CA LEU A 213 19.02 -0.18 -0.27
C LEU A 213 19.98 -0.91 0.67
N ARG A 214 21.21 -0.41 0.84
CA ARG A 214 22.16 -0.97 1.81
C ARG A 214 21.55 -0.96 3.22
N SER A 215 21.04 0.17 3.68
CA SER A 215 20.48 0.31 5.02
C SER A 215 19.26 -0.57 5.24
N VAL A 216 18.39 -0.70 4.22
CA VAL A 216 17.21 -1.57 4.26
C VAL A 216 17.59 -3.03 4.50
N PHE A 217 18.54 -3.57 3.71
CA PHE A 217 18.95 -4.97 3.84
C PHE A 217 19.74 -5.24 5.13
N GLU A 218 20.56 -4.31 5.58
CA GLU A 218 21.27 -4.39 6.87
C GLU A 218 20.29 -4.44 8.06
N ARG A 219 19.08 -3.90 7.91
CA ARG A 219 18.01 -3.89 8.92
C ARG A 219 17.00 -5.02 8.82
N GLY A 220 17.18 -5.91 7.83
CA GLY A 220 16.35 -7.10 7.64
C GLY A 220 15.10 -6.88 6.79
N GLY A 221 15.05 -5.82 5.97
CA GLY A 221 14.10 -5.72 4.88
C GLY A 221 14.37 -6.81 3.83
N SER A 222 13.33 -7.37 3.26
CA SER A 222 13.45 -8.48 2.29
C SER A 222 13.56 -7.99 0.84
N ALA A 223 12.95 -6.85 0.53
CA ALA A 223 12.98 -6.21 -0.78
C ALA A 223 12.50 -4.76 -0.67
N VAL A 224 12.45 -4.05 -1.79
CA VAL A 224 11.69 -2.80 -1.93
C VAL A 224 10.30 -3.10 -2.49
N GLY A 225 9.28 -2.48 -1.93
CA GLY A 225 7.89 -2.56 -2.42
C GLY A 225 7.55 -1.38 -3.33
N ILE A 226 8.15 -0.22 -3.05
CA ILE A 226 8.08 0.98 -3.88
C ILE A 226 9.51 1.41 -4.16
N ASP A 227 9.83 1.68 -5.42
CA ASP A 227 11.14 2.19 -5.81
C ASP A 227 11.43 3.50 -5.06
N ALA A 228 12.69 3.66 -4.64
CA ALA A 228 13.10 4.90 -4.00
C ALA A 228 12.99 6.08 -4.99
N ILE A 229 12.20 7.07 -4.62
CA ILE A 229 11.89 8.26 -5.41
C ILE A 229 12.57 9.46 -4.77
N TRP A 230 13.29 10.22 -5.56
CA TRP A 230 13.96 11.45 -5.16
C TRP A 230 13.55 12.57 -6.11
N GLN A 231 12.24 12.80 -6.22
CA GLN A 231 11.71 13.72 -7.21
C GLN A 231 12.01 15.18 -6.85
N VAL A 232 12.73 15.87 -7.72
CA VAL A 232 12.85 17.32 -7.60
C VAL A 232 11.58 17.96 -8.12
N MET A 233 10.90 18.69 -7.23
CA MET A 233 9.65 19.34 -7.54
C MET A 233 9.86 20.53 -8.48
N PRO A 234 9.02 20.67 -9.51
CA PRO A 234 8.95 21.88 -10.29
C PRO A 234 8.23 22.99 -9.54
N ASP A 235 8.48 24.25 -9.90
CA ASP A 235 7.81 25.39 -9.30
C ASP A 235 6.39 25.59 -9.86
N SER A 236 6.12 25.11 -11.08
CA SER A 236 4.83 25.30 -11.75
C SER A 236 4.38 24.05 -12.51
N ILE A 237 3.07 23.98 -12.75
CA ILE A 237 2.43 22.95 -13.58
C ILE A 237 3.04 22.90 -14.98
N GLU A 238 3.43 24.03 -15.56
CA GLU A 238 4.02 24.07 -16.90
C GLU A 238 5.43 23.46 -16.97
N SER A 239 6.11 23.36 -15.82
CA SER A 239 7.50 22.89 -15.76
C SER A 239 7.65 21.38 -15.63
N GLY A 240 6.53 20.63 -15.42
CA GLY A 240 6.46 19.16 -15.29
C GLY A 240 7.71 18.43 -14.76
N PRO A 241 7.66 17.15 -14.52
CA PRO A 241 6.97 16.09 -15.27
C PRO A 241 5.55 15.83 -14.80
N TRP A 242 4.65 15.59 -15.74
CA TRP A 242 3.22 15.41 -15.49
C TRP A 242 2.70 14.12 -16.10
N THR A 243 1.65 13.59 -15.53
CA THR A 243 0.79 12.62 -16.19
C THR A 243 0.05 13.26 -17.38
N ALA A 244 -0.57 12.46 -18.22
CA ALA A 244 -1.40 12.96 -19.33
C ALA A 244 -2.56 13.85 -18.86
N HIS A 245 -2.90 13.85 -17.58
CA HIS A 245 -3.97 14.65 -16.97
C HIS A 245 -3.45 15.89 -16.22
N GLY A 246 -2.13 16.13 -16.22
CA GLY A 246 -1.52 17.27 -15.54
C GLY A 246 -1.30 17.10 -14.04
N ASP A 247 -1.28 15.86 -13.54
CA ASP A 247 -1.01 15.59 -12.14
C ASP A 247 0.48 15.57 -11.83
N VAL A 248 0.90 16.23 -10.76
CA VAL A 248 2.29 16.21 -10.24
C VAL A 248 2.60 14.95 -9.43
N ALA A 249 1.60 14.14 -9.18
CA ALA A 249 1.68 13.07 -8.20
C ALA A 249 2.48 11.86 -8.68
N TYR A 250 2.67 11.70 -9.97
CA TYR A 250 3.37 10.54 -10.47
C TYR A 250 4.87 10.68 -10.29
N PRO A 251 5.45 9.78 -9.51
CA PRO A 251 6.88 9.79 -9.26
C PRO A 251 7.64 9.56 -10.55
N THR A 252 8.73 10.30 -10.72
CA THR A 252 9.66 10.05 -11.78
C THR A 252 10.66 8.97 -11.36
N PRO A 253 11.10 8.10 -12.29
CA PRO A 253 12.16 7.16 -11.99
C PRO A 253 13.41 7.88 -11.45
N THR A 254 14.08 7.27 -10.49
CA THR A 254 15.40 7.71 -10.03
C THR A 254 16.39 7.68 -11.19
N THR A 255 17.13 8.77 -11.34
CA THR A 255 18.10 8.97 -12.42
C THR A 255 19.46 9.41 -11.88
N ASP A 256 20.43 9.62 -12.78
CA ASP A 256 21.74 10.22 -12.46
C ASP A 256 21.67 11.73 -12.23
N ARG A 257 20.50 12.31 -12.01
CA ARG A 257 20.35 13.75 -11.72
C ARG A 257 21.18 14.13 -10.51
N ILE A 258 21.96 15.17 -10.66
CA ILE A 258 22.74 15.79 -9.59
C ILE A 258 21.87 16.83 -8.92
N LEU A 259 21.71 16.70 -7.60
CA LEU A 259 20.93 17.62 -6.78
C LEU A 259 21.66 18.95 -6.62
N ARG A 260 20.89 20.04 -6.61
CA ARG A 260 21.37 21.42 -6.50
C ARG A 260 20.89 22.06 -5.22
N ASP A 261 21.60 23.09 -4.79
CA ASP A 261 21.16 23.91 -3.65
C ASP A 261 19.78 24.50 -3.89
N GLY A 262 18.89 24.34 -2.92
CA GLY A 262 17.51 24.79 -3.00
C GLY A 262 16.53 23.86 -3.72
N ASP A 263 16.98 22.75 -4.33
CA ASP A 263 16.05 21.74 -4.86
C ASP A 263 15.10 21.26 -3.74
N VAL A 264 13.81 21.28 -4.01
CA VAL A 264 12.78 20.68 -3.13
C VAL A 264 12.56 19.24 -3.58
N LEU A 265 12.82 18.30 -2.69
CA LEU A 265 12.68 16.88 -2.96
C LEU A 265 11.38 16.35 -2.35
N TRP A 266 10.55 15.72 -3.15
CA TRP A 266 9.61 14.73 -2.68
C TRP A 266 10.33 13.39 -2.67
N VAL A 267 10.50 12.85 -1.48
CA VAL A 267 11.07 11.51 -1.32
C VAL A 267 9.94 10.54 -0.99
N ASP A 268 10.04 9.37 -1.57
CA ASP A 268 9.06 8.31 -1.38
C ASP A 268 9.75 6.96 -1.50
N SER A 269 9.31 5.99 -0.71
CA SER A 269 9.85 4.63 -0.74
C SER A 269 8.98 3.64 0.01
N GLY A 270 9.00 2.39 -0.44
CA GLY A 270 8.39 1.28 0.26
C GLY A 270 9.37 0.13 0.46
N VAL A 271 9.33 -0.50 1.62
CA VAL A 271 10.19 -1.64 2.01
C VAL A 271 9.32 -2.81 2.36
N LEU A 272 9.70 -4.02 1.95
CA LEU A 272 8.97 -5.25 2.27
C LEU A 272 9.54 -5.95 3.50
N TYR A 273 8.64 -6.39 4.38
CA TYR A 273 8.90 -7.33 5.45
C TYR A 273 7.79 -8.39 5.49
N GLU A 274 8.14 -9.66 5.35
CA GLU A 274 7.17 -10.80 5.28
C GLU A 274 6.05 -10.58 4.25
N GLY A 275 6.37 -9.94 3.10
CA GLY A 275 5.44 -9.65 2.02
C GLY A 275 4.55 -8.42 2.23
N TYR A 276 4.72 -7.68 3.33
CA TYR A 276 3.99 -6.44 3.62
C TYR A 276 4.86 -5.22 3.38
N PRO A 277 4.42 -4.26 2.55
CA PRO A 277 5.13 -3.01 2.32
C PRO A 277 4.96 -2.03 3.50
N SER A 278 5.93 -1.14 3.62
CA SER A 278 5.80 0.16 4.24
C SER A 278 5.51 1.22 3.19
N ASP A 279 5.11 2.39 3.64
CA ASP A 279 5.02 3.59 2.83
C ASP A 279 5.63 4.78 3.56
N PHE A 280 6.48 5.54 2.88
CA PHE A 280 7.21 6.65 3.47
C PHE A 280 7.36 7.78 2.48
N GLY A 281 6.79 8.92 2.80
CA GLY A 281 7.00 10.15 2.03
C GLY A 281 7.31 11.35 2.89
N ARG A 282 8.32 12.12 2.47
CA ARG A 282 8.71 13.40 3.09
C ARG A 282 9.12 14.41 2.04
N THR A 283 8.98 15.69 2.40
CA THR A 283 9.56 16.77 1.61
C THR A 283 10.85 17.24 2.28
N TRP A 284 11.96 17.21 1.53
CA TRP A 284 13.26 17.72 1.98
C TRP A 284 13.74 18.83 1.07
N ILE A 285 14.62 19.69 1.59
CA ILE A 285 15.22 20.79 0.84
C ILE A 285 16.73 20.59 0.83
N VAL A 286 17.32 20.65 -0.36
CA VAL A 286 18.74 20.41 -0.55
C VAL A 286 19.55 21.65 -0.14
N GLY A 287 20.49 21.47 0.78
CA GLY A 287 21.50 22.48 1.14
C GLY A 287 21.03 23.59 2.09
N ARG A 288 19.74 23.75 2.32
CA ARG A 288 19.17 24.80 3.20
C ARG A 288 17.92 24.34 3.93
N GLY A 289 17.47 25.10 4.91
CA GLY A 289 16.15 24.94 5.52
C GLY A 289 15.01 25.53 4.65
N PRO A 290 13.75 25.32 5.06
CA PRO A 290 12.60 25.91 4.39
C PRO A 290 12.61 27.44 4.51
N ASP A 291 12.10 28.11 3.49
CA ASP A 291 11.69 29.52 3.63
C ASP A 291 10.30 29.65 4.27
N ASP A 292 9.89 30.89 4.56
CA ASP A 292 8.59 31.15 5.23
C ASP A 292 7.39 30.64 4.44
N ARG A 293 7.48 30.57 3.10
CA ARG A 293 6.41 30.04 2.26
C ARG A 293 6.34 28.54 2.35
N GLN A 294 7.49 27.89 2.23
CA GLN A 294 7.58 26.41 2.35
C GLN A 294 7.13 25.95 3.72
N GLN A 295 7.47 26.70 4.79
CA GLN A 295 6.98 26.43 6.13
C GLN A 295 5.45 26.58 6.20
N ARG A 296 4.85 27.63 5.60
CA ARG A 296 3.38 27.76 5.53
C ARG A 296 2.70 26.68 4.71
N GLN A 297 3.32 26.19 3.64
CA GLN A 297 2.79 25.02 2.90
C GLN A 297 2.76 23.77 3.79
N PHE A 298 3.80 23.54 4.58
CA PHE A 298 3.81 22.47 5.58
C PHE A 298 2.73 22.66 6.65
N GLU A 299 2.54 23.88 7.18
CA GLU A 299 1.49 24.16 8.17
C GLU A 299 0.09 23.90 7.62
N ARG A 300 -0.18 24.26 6.36
CA ARG A 300 -1.45 23.93 5.68
C ARG A 300 -1.61 22.42 5.51
N TRP A 301 -0.57 21.74 5.07
CA TRP A 301 -0.55 20.27 4.96
C TRP A 301 -0.85 19.61 6.32
N PHE A 302 -0.19 20.07 7.37
CA PHE A 302 -0.38 19.57 8.73
C PHE A 302 -1.81 19.78 9.23
N ALA A 303 -2.43 20.92 8.92
CA ALA A 303 -3.83 21.19 9.25
C ALA A 303 -4.80 20.24 8.51
N VAL A 304 -4.53 19.93 7.23
CA VAL A 304 -5.32 18.96 6.46
C VAL A 304 -5.19 17.56 7.07
N MET A 305 -3.97 17.12 7.39
CA MET A 305 -3.72 15.84 8.04
C MET A 305 -4.49 15.72 9.37
N GLN A 306 -4.36 16.72 10.25
CA GLN A 306 -5.06 16.72 11.55
C GLN A 306 -6.58 16.67 11.37
N ALA A 307 -7.14 17.49 10.49
CA ALA A 307 -8.58 17.50 10.25
C ALA A 307 -9.09 16.17 9.67
N THR A 308 -8.33 15.55 8.78
CA THR A 308 -8.66 14.24 8.26
C THR A 308 -8.66 13.19 9.38
N LEU A 309 -7.63 13.19 10.24
CA LEU A 309 -7.51 12.27 11.37
C LEU A 309 -8.58 12.47 12.43
N ASP A 310 -9.02 13.71 12.66
CA ASP A 310 -10.14 14.02 13.58
C ASP A 310 -11.48 13.39 13.11
N ALA A 311 -11.58 13.04 11.81
CA ALA A 311 -12.74 12.35 11.23
C ALA A 311 -12.58 10.81 11.21
N VAL A 312 -11.40 10.26 11.55
CA VAL A 312 -11.15 8.82 11.52
C VAL A 312 -11.69 8.13 12.77
N HIS A 313 -12.71 7.30 12.58
CA HIS A 313 -13.24 6.40 13.60
C HIS A 313 -13.98 5.23 12.94
N PRO A 314 -14.23 4.10 13.64
CA PRO A 314 -15.09 3.04 13.11
C PRO A 314 -16.46 3.57 12.71
N GLY A 315 -16.90 3.21 11.51
CA GLY A 315 -18.18 3.66 10.93
C GLY A 315 -18.14 5.01 10.21
N ALA A 316 -17.02 5.77 10.27
CA ALA A 316 -16.84 6.92 9.40
C ALA A 316 -16.80 6.48 7.93
N THR A 317 -17.24 7.34 7.02
CA THR A 317 -17.12 7.11 5.59
C THR A 317 -15.89 7.80 5.01
N GLY A 318 -15.38 7.29 3.89
CA GLY A 318 -14.33 7.98 3.14
C GLY A 318 -14.72 9.42 2.77
N GLY A 319 -16.02 9.65 2.48
CA GLY A 319 -16.55 10.98 2.22
C GLY A 319 -16.45 11.93 3.42
N ASP A 320 -16.55 11.43 4.67
CA ASP A 320 -16.35 12.24 5.87
C ASP A 320 -14.90 12.76 5.96
N LEU A 321 -13.93 11.88 5.65
CA LEU A 321 -12.51 12.23 5.60
C LEU A 321 -12.24 13.29 4.53
N CYS A 322 -12.74 13.07 3.31
CA CYS A 322 -12.58 14.01 2.21
C CYS A 322 -13.18 15.38 2.52
N ARG A 323 -14.38 15.43 3.12
CA ARG A 323 -15.02 16.68 3.54
C ARG A 323 -14.23 17.43 4.61
N ALA A 324 -13.69 16.70 5.60
CA ALA A 324 -12.87 17.29 6.66
C ALA A 324 -11.58 17.90 6.07
N ALA A 325 -10.89 17.16 5.22
CA ALA A 325 -9.69 17.59 4.54
C ALA A 325 -9.92 18.85 3.67
N ILE A 326 -10.97 18.85 2.85
CA ILE A 326 -11.36 20.01 2.00
C ILE A 326 -11.69 21.25 2.84
N ALA A 327 -12.33 21.07 3.99
CA ALA A 327 -12.67 22.17 4.87
C ALA A 327 -11.45 22.80 5.54
N ALA A 328 -10.40 22.01 5.77
CA ALA A 328 -9.17 22.46 6.44
C ALA A 328 -8.28 23.34 5.55
N ASP A 329 -8.28 23.14 4.23
CA ASP A 329 -7.55 24.00 3.28
C ASP A 329 -8.48 24.57 2.20
N PRO A 330 -9.20 25.66 2.49
CA PRO A 330 -10.09 26.30 1.51
C PRO A 330 -9.39 26.86 0.28
N GLU A 331 -8.09 27.13 0.36
CA GLU A 331 -7.30 27.67 -0.75
C GLU A 331 -7.10 26.64 -1.86
N SER A 332 -7.07 25.35 -1.51
CA SER A 332 -6.99 24.25 -2.50
C SER A 332 -8.24 24.06 -3.36
N LYS A 333 -9.33 24.80 -3.07
CA LYS A 333 -10.61 24.71 -3.80
C LYS A 333 -10.62 25.38 -5.18
N SER A 334 -9.51 25.90 -5.66
CA SER A 334 -9.50 26.67 -6.89
C SER A 334 -9.92 25.81 -8.11
N ALA A 335 -10.95 26.28 -8.81
CA ALA A 335 -11.32 25.94 -10.18
C ALA A 335 -12.08 24.65 -10.44
N GLY A 336 -12.92 24.13 -9.55
CA GLY A 336 -13.85 23.02 -9.87
C GLY A 336 -13.17 21.70 -10.23
N ARG A 337 -11.90 21.57 -9.92
CA ARG A 337 -11.10 20.34 -10.01
C ARG A 337 -11.01 19.66 -8.67
N ASN A 338 -10.55 18.40 -8.66
CA ASN A 338 -10.19 17.69 -7.45
C ASN A 338 -9.30 18.59 -6.55
N PRO A 339 -9.68 18.86 -5.28
CA PRO A 339 -8.89 19.73 -4.41
C PRO A 339 -7.48 19.19 -4.08
N TRP A 340 -7.23 17.91 -4.39
CA TRP A 340 -5.95 17.25 -4.18
C TRP A 340 -5.02 17.33 -5.39
N LEU A 341 -5.40 18.08 -6.43
CA LEU A 341 -4.45 18.36 -7.49
C LEU A 341 -3.25 19.13 -6.92
N PRO A 342 -2.08 18.71 -7.33
CA PRO A 342 -1.78 17.81 -8.43
C PRO A 342 -1.79 16.30 -8.08
N HIS A 343 -2.15 15.92 -6.88
CA HIS A 343 -2.29 14.52 -6.48
C HIS A 343 -3.69 13.99 -6.77
N PHE A 344 -3.85 12.72 -7.15
CA PHE A 344 -5.12 12.19 -7.59
C PHE A 344 -5.92 11.46 -6.50
N TYR A 345 -5.35 11.26 -5.29
CA TYR A 345 -6.08 10.76 -4.13
C TYR A 345 -5.57 11.39 -2.82
N LEU A 346 -6.44 11.42 -1.81
CA LEU A 346 -6.12 11.86 -0.47
C LEU A 346 -5.57 10.72 0.38
N VAL A 347 -6.16 9.54 0.18
CA VAL A 347 -5.90 8.33 0.96
C VAL A 347 -5.86 7.13 0.05
N HIS A 348 -4.90 6.26 0.26
CA HIS A 348 -4.97 4.88 -0.19
C HIS A 348 -4.77 3.89 0.96
N GLY A 349 -5.23 2.66 0.77
CA GLY A 349 -4.94 1.56 1.66
C GLY A 349 -3.55 0.99 1.40
N LEU A 350 -3.01 0.31 2.40
CA LEU A 350 -1.76 -0.42 2.33
C LEU A 350 -1.99 -1.82 2.88
N GLY A 351 -1.42 -2.84 2.25
CA GLY A 351 -1.58 -4.24 2.64
C GLY A 351 -0.52 -5.11 1.99
N VAL A 352 -0.91 -6.20 1.31
CA VAL A 352 0.04 -6.97 0.49
C VAL A 352 0.39 -6.26 -0.82
N ASP A 353 -0.39 -5.26 -1.22
CA ASP A 353 -0.05 -4.29 -2.28
C ASP A 353 0.34 -2.96 -1.66
N SER A 354 1.23 -2.23 -2.33
CA SER A 354 1.66 -0.89 -1.90
C SER A 354 0.54 0.14 -1.99
N ALA A 355 -0.44 -0.07 -2.86
CA ALA A 355 -1.68 0.69 -2.92
C ALA A 355 -2.86 -0.25 -3.14
N GLU A 356 -3.82 -0.23 -2.23
CA GLU A 356 -5.05 -1.01 -2.31
C GLU A 356 -6.24 -0.21 -1.74
N MET A 357 -7.39 -0.85 -1.64
CA MET A 357 -8.54 -0.20 -1.00
C MET A 357 -8.30 0.06 0.51
N PRO A 358 -8.82 1.20 1.03
CA PRO A 358 -9.64 2.20 0.37
C PRO A 358 -8.84 3.16 -0.51
N LEU A 359 -9.45 3.68 -1.60
CA LEU A 359 -8.94 4.77 -2.41
C LEU A 359 -9.91 5.94 -2.30
N LEU A 360 -9.51 7.04 -1.69
CA LEU A 360 -10.40 8.16 -1.36
C LEU A 360 -9.89 9.49 -1.92
N GLY A 361 -10.83 10.37 -2.28
CA GLY A 361 -10.51 11.66 -2.86
C GLY A 361 -10.05 11.58 -4.31
N THR A 362 -10.51 10.57 -5.05
CA THR A 362 -10.15 10.29 -6.45
C THR A 362 -11.23 10.79 -7.41
N ASP A 363 -10.98 10.60 -8.71
CA ASP A 363 -11.97 10.85 -9.78
C ASP A 363 -13.17 9.88 -9.77
N LEU A 364 -13.18 8.89 -8.89
CA LEU A 364 -14.34 8.03 -8.66
C LEU A 364 -15.52 8.80 -8.03
N GLY A 365 -15.23 9.93 -7.38
CA GLY A 365 -16.21 10.90 -6.91
C GLY A 365 -16.77 10.62 -5.52
N SER A 366 -17.54 11.59 -5.03
CA SER A 366 -18.04 11.60 -3.64
C SER A 366 -18.99 10.45 -3.32
N GLU A 367 -19.76 9.96 -4.27
CA GLU A 367 -20.66 8.80 -4.05
C GLU A 367 -19.85 7.53 -3.75
N PHE A 368 -18.70 7.37 -4.44
CA PHE A 368 -17.79 6.28 -4.14
C PHE A 368 -17.17 6.44 -2.76
N ASP A 369 -16.63 7.63 -2.44
CA ASP A 369 -16.03 7.91 -1.14
C ASP A 369 -17.04 7.66 0.00
N ASP A 370 -18.31 8.10 -0.16
CA ASP A 370 -19.37 7.88 0.83
C ASP A 370 -19.75 6.38 0.98
N SER A 371 -19.49 5.55 -0.02
CA SER A 371 -19.77 4.11 0.03
C SER A 371 -18.72 3.32 0.82
N VAL A 372 -17.55 3.88 1.04
CA VAL A 372 -16.44 3.23 1.78
C VAL A 372 -16.60 3.50 3.26
N VAL A 373 -16.88 2.47 4.04
CA VAL A 373 -17.04 2.55 5.50
C VAL A 373 -15.79 2.02 6.18
N LEU A 374 -15.22 2.81 7.09
CA LEU A 374 -14.02 2.44 7.84
C LEU A 374 -14.37 1.44 8.96
N THR A 375 -13.55 0.41 9.09
CA THR A 375 -13.65 -0.60 10.14
C THR A 375 -12.31 -0.76 10.87
N PRO A 376 -12.29 -1.25 12.12
CA PRO A 376 -11.03 -1.57 12.80
C PRO A 376 -10.14 -2.47 11.94
N GLY A 377 -8.85 -2.15 11.87
CA GLY A 377 -7.87 -2.82 11.00
C GLY A 377 -7.75 -2.23 9.59
N THR A 378 -8.61 -1.28 9.18
CA THR A 378 -8.40 -0.53 7.93
C THR A 378 -7.14 0.31 8.04
N VAL A 379 -6.25 0.18 7.05
CA VAL A 379 -5.02 0.97 6.97
C VAL A 379 -5.20 2.10 5.98
N LEU A 380 -4.74 3.27 6.36
CA LEU A 380 -4.86 4.53 5.63
C LEU A 380 -3.46 5.14 5.48
N VAL A 381 -2.95 5.26 4.27
CA VAL A 381 -1.84 6.15 3.94
C VAL A 381 -2.45 7.49 3.59
N LEU A 382 -2.18 8.51 4.39
CA LEU A 382 -2.66 9.87 4.16
C LEU A 382 -1.54 10.69 3.52
N GLU A 383 -1.80 11.21 2.31
CA GLU A 383 -0.77 11.88 1.52
C GLU A 383 -1.27 13.13 0.76
N PRO A 384 -1.98 14.05 1.41
CA PRO A 384 -2.43 15.26 0.74
C PRO A 384 -1.26 16.09 0.20
N VAL A 385 -1.51 16.79 -0.88
CA VAL A 385 -0.55 17.70 -1.50
C VAL A 385 -1.04 19.13 -1.35
N ILE A 386 -0.19 20.01 -0.83
CA ILE A 386 -0.39 21.46 -0.90
C ILE A 386 0.41 21.99 -2.07
N TRP A 387 -0.25 22.69 -2.98
CA TRP A 387 0.38 23.20 -4.19
C TRP A 387 0.02 24.66 -4.42
N ASP A 388 1.05 25.49 -4.66
CA ASP A 388 0.91 26.88 -5.03
C ASP A 388 1.62 27.08 -6.38
N ASP A 389 0.87 27.15 -7.48
CA ASP A 389 1.44 27.23 -8.82
C ASP A 389 2.37 28.43 -9.00
N GLY A 390 3.53 28.18 -9.60
CA GLY A 390 4.65 29.13 -9.68
C GLY A 390 5.59 29.11 -8.47
N HIS A 391 5.29 28.29 -7.45
CA HIS A 391 6.05 28.23 -6.20
C HIS A 391 6.32 26.82 -5.68
N GLY A 392 5.82 25.80 -6.40
CA GLY A 392 5.91 24.40 -5.97
C GLY A 392 4.96 24.06 -4.82
N GLY A 393 5.24 22.99 -4.13
CA GLY A 393 4.34 22.48 -3.11
C GLY A 393 5.02 21.70 -1.99
N TYR A 394 4.19 21.18 -1.08
CA TYR A 394 4.57 20.29 -0.01
C TYR A 394 3.74 19.00 -0.10
N ARG A 395 4.41 17.86 -0.01
CA ARG A 395 3.83 16.53 0.17
C ARG A 395 4.62 15.77 1.24
N SER A 396 3.94 15.15 2.12
CA SER A 396 4.43 14.08 2.99
C SER A 396 3.28 13.10 3.20
N GLU A 397 3.61 11.94 3.70
CA GLU A 397 2.61 10.92 3.99
C GLU A 397 2.94 10.18 5.27
N ASP A 398 1.91 9.68 5.91
CA ASP A 398 2.01 8.82 7.08
C ASP A 398 0.96 7.73 7.04
N VAL A 399 1.30 6.58 7.63
CA VAL A 399 0.47 5.39 7.69
C VAL A 399 -0.26 5.32 9.02
N PHE A 400 -1.58 5.20 8.95
CA PHE A 400 -2.48 5.10 10.10
C PHE A 400 -3.32 3.82 10.05
N VAL A 401 -3.80 3.40 11.19
CA VAL A 401 -4.71 2.25 11.32
C VAL A 401 -5.94 2.69 12.09
N VAL A 402 -7.12 2.35 11.59
CA VAL A 402 -8.38 2.49 12.32
C VAL A 402 -8.40 1.47 13.46
N THR A 403 -8.60 1.93 14.68
CA THR A 403 -8.70 1.10 15.90
C THR A 403 -10.15 0.93 16.32
N ASP A 404 -10.41 0.18 17.38
CA ASP A 404 -11.77 -0.03 17.89
C ASP A 404 -12.46 1.28 18.35
N ASP A 405 -11.68 2.32 18.69
CA ASP A 405 -12.17 3.58 19.27
C ASP A 405 -11.60 4.84 18.62
N GLY A 406 -10.88 4.72 17.51
CA GLY A 406 -10.29 5.85 16.80
C GLY A 406 -9.22 5.42 15.80
N TRP A 407 -8.00 5.88 15.98
CA TRP A 407 -6.88 5.54 15.11
C TRP A 407 -5.53 5.50 15.86
N THR A 408 -4.56 4.82 15.27
CA THR A 408 -3.16 4.86 15.71
C THR A 408 -2.23 4.99 14.51
N ALA A 409 -1.02 5.54 14.70
CA ALA A 409 -0.03 5.64 13.63
C ALA A 409 0.88 4.41 13.59
N LEU A 410 1.25 3.98 12.39
CA LEU A 410 2.38 3.08 12.15
C LEU A 410 3.67 3.85 11.87
N SER A 411 3.56 5.10 11.36
CA SER A 411 4.67 6.00 11.08
C SER A 411 5.16 6.72 12.33
N ASP A 412 6.49 6.92 12.43
CA ASP A 412 7.16 7.61 13.54
C ASP A 412 8.45 8.32 13.07
N HIS A 413 8.38 9.09 11.99
CA HIS A 413 9.53 9.82 11.45
C HIS A 413 9.30 11.33 11.48
N ALA A 414 10.31 12.10 11.90
CA ALA A 414 10.24 13.55 11.97
C ALA A 414 10.01 14.22 10.60
N TYR A 415 9.43 15.41 10.61
CA TYR A 415 9.23 16.24 9.41
C TYR A 415 10.41 17.17 9.12
N THR A 416 11.53 17.03 9.84
CA THR A 416 12.72 17.84 9.61
C THR A 416 13.07 17.94 8.11
N PRO A 417 13.32 19.17 7.55
CA PRO A 417 13.65 20.40 8.30
C PRO A 417 12.46 21.31 8.67
N PHE A 418 11.23 20.86 8.53
CA PHE A 418 10.03 21.66 8.84
C PHE A 418 9.69 21.58 10.32
N GLU A 419 9.15 22.68 10.86
CA GLU A 419 8.77 22.80 12.27
C GLU A 419 7.27 22.53 12.47
N ILE A 420 6.93 21.60 13.38
CA ILE A 420 5.54 21.26 13.69
C ILE A 420 4.85 22.45 14.37
N PRO A 421 3.65 22.89 13.90
CA PRO A 421 2.91 23.99 14.50
C PRO A 421 2.61 23.74 16.00
N GLY A 422 3.03 24.66 16.86
CA GLY A 422 2.79 24.57 18.30
C GLY A 422 3.64 23.53 19.05
N GLY A 423 4.61 22.91 18.39
CA GLY A 423 5.62 22.07 19.03
C GLY A 423 6.55 22.94 19.90
N ALA A 424 6.85 22.47 21.11
CA ALA A 424 7.92 23.07 21.89
C ALA A 424 9.24 22.79 21.19
N SER A 425 9.97 23.85 20.85
CA SER A 425 11.34 23.82 20.32
C SER A 425 12.31 23.18 21.30
#